data_45ac07c2bd3e5da175f824dbc2eb7a60
#
_entry.id   45ac07c2bd3e5da175f824dbc2eb7a60
#
_cell.length_a   1.000
_cell.length_b   1.000
_cell.length_c   1.000
_cell.angle_alpha   90.00
_cell.angle_beta   90.00
_cell.angle_gamma   90.00
#
_symmetry.space_group_name_H-M   'P 1'
#
loop_
_entity.id
_entity.type
_entity.pdbx_description
1 polymer ?
#
loop_
_entity_poly.entity_id
_entity_poly.type
_entity_poly.pdbx_seq_one_letter_code
_entity_poly.pdbx_strand_id
1 'polypeptide(L)'
;MTQVAAVAQAVPRAGEPVRFRAASADDAAACAPLVFASGVAEFGFFLGESDTRCIAFLQQAFRSRHGRFSWRRHRVAVGDDGAVLAVMAIHDGQRTTFDDVHVVWALARFFGVRRTVGQLLRGLVLETELPAPKRSQILVAHCATDERQRGTGVFSALFRDALETGALPGDGSREVVLDVLTQNVRARALYERLGFVALPRRRVRSRRLPDELASIRMRFGGRDRP
;
A
#
# COMPACT_ATOMS: atom_id res chain seq x y z
N MET A 1 -5.94 4.33 39.00
CA MET A 1 -6.66 5.07 37.95
C MET A 1 -5.65 5.94 37.23
N THR A 2 -5.07 5.41 36.15
CA THR A 2 -4.04 6.12 35.37
C THR A 2 -4.70 6.55 34.05
N GLN A 3 -4.93 7.85 33.96
CA GLN A 3 -5.55 8.50 32.80
C GLN A 3 -4.56 8.48 31.63
N VAL A 4 -4.85 7.67 30.60
CA VAL A 4 -4.13 7.72 29.34
C VAL A 4 -4.58 9.00 28.64
N ALA A 5 -3.73 10.01 28.64
CA ALA A 5 -3.94 11.24 27.91
C ALA A 5 -3.94 10.92 26.41
N ALA A 6 -5.10 11.02 25.76
CA ALA A 6 -5.22 11.03 24.33
C ALA A 6 -4.51 12.29 23.81
N VAL A 7 -3.34 12.11 23.18
CA VAL A 7 -2.68 13.18 22.45
C VAL A 7 -3.58 13.52 21.26
N ALA A 8 -4.33 14.58 21.37
CA ALA A 8 -5.09 15.15 20.27
C ALA A 8 -4.09 15.63 19.21
N GLN A 9 -3.88 14.83 18.14
CA GLN A 9 -3.12 15.26 16.99
C GLN A 9 -3.86 16.43 16.34
N ALA A 10 -3.19 17.57 16.23
CA ALA A 10 -3.72 18.76 15.58
C ALA A 10 -4.07 18.46 14.12
N VAL A 11 -5.20 18.96 13.66
CA VAL A 11 -5.62 18.86 12.25
C VAL A 11 -4.79 19.86 11.45
N PRO A 12 -3.93 19.44 10.50
CA PRO A 12 -3.21 20.39 9.64
C PRO A 12 -4.21 21.24 8.87
N ARG A 13 -4.01 22.57 8.92
CA ARG A 13 -4.86 23.52 8.19
C ARG A 13 -4.51 23.49 6.69
N ALA A 14 -5.47 23.76 5.82
CA ALA A 14 -5.25 23.90 4.40
C ALA A 14 -4.21 25.01 4.15
N GLY A 15 -3.04 24.64 3.59
CA GLY A 15 -1.93 25.56 3.32
C GLY A 15 -0.64 25.31 4.11
N GLU A 16 -0.62 24.37 5.06
CA GLU A 16 0.63 24.00 5.72
C GLU A 16 1.55 23.20 4.76
N PRO A 17 2.88 23.49 4.77
CA PRO A 17 3.81 22.82 3.88
C PRO A 17 3.85 21.30 4.17
N VAL A 18 3.67 20.50 3.13
CA VAL A 18 3.74 19.02 3.16
C VAL A 18 5.08 18.61 2.61
N ARG A 19 5.81 17.78 3.35
CA ARG A 19 7.08 17.20 2.92
C ARG A 19 6.88 15.78 2.41
N PHE A 20 7.53 15.44 1.30
CA PHE A 20 7.52 14.10 0.71
C PHE A 20 8.89 13.46 0.91
N ARG A 21 8.92 12.21 1.36
CA ARG A 21 10.18 11.49 1.58
C ARG A 21 10.00 9.98 1.53
N ALA A 22 11.11 9.25 1.43
CA ALA A 22 11.10 7.84 1.75
C ALA A 22 10.70 7.65 3.24
N ALA A 23 9.99 6.58 3.52
CA ALA A 23 9.65 6.23 4.90
C ALA A 23 10.90 5.77 5.69
N SER A 24 10.79 5.76 7.01
CA SER A 24 11.78 5.20 7.94
C SER A 24 11.14 4.14 8.83
N ALA A 25 11.96 3.40 9.58
CA ALA A 25 11.44 2.43 10.55
C ALA A 25 10.60 3.07 11.67
N ASP A 26 10.85 4.35 11.97
CA ASP A 26 10.15 5.10 13.01
C ASP A 26 8.71 5.47 12.60
N ASP A 27 8.44 5.52 11.30
CA ASP A 27 7.10 5.77 10.76
C ASP A 27 6.13 4.58 10.96
N ALA A 28 6.62 3.43 11.45
CA ALA A 28 5.85 2.19 11.52
C ALA A 28 4.53 2.33 12.30
N ALA A 29 4.50 3.09 13.39
CA ALA A 29 3.30 3.27 14.19
C ALA A 29 2.22 4.08 13.46
N ALA A 30 2.63 5.11 12.71
CA ALA A 30 1.73 5.95 11.92
C ALA A 30 1.33 5.30 10.59
N CYS A 31 2.27 4.59 9.93
CA CYS A 31 2.02 3.96 8.63
C CYS A 31 1.20 2.68 8.71
N ALA A 32 1.34 1.85 9.76
CA ALA A 32 0.67 0.55 9.80
C ALA A 32 -0.87 0.65 9.74
N PRO A 33 -1.55 1.56 10.45
CA PRO A 33 -2.99 1.76 10.30
C PRO A 33 -3.36 2.21 8.88
N LEU A 34 -2.57 3.10 8.25
CA LEU A 34 -2.82 3.57 6.89
C LEU A 34 -2.62 2.44 5.87
N VAL A 35 -1.56 1.64 6.00
CA VAL A 35 -1.32 0.46 5.17
C VAL A 35 -2.49 -0.52 5.31
N PHE A 36 -2.96 -0.80 6.52
CA PHE A 36 -4.14 -1.64 6.73
C PHE A 36 -5.39 -1.04 6.06
N ALA A 37 -5.63 0.26 6.25
CA ALA A 37 -6.77 0.97 5.67
C ALA A 37 -6.75 1.00 4.13
N SER A 38 -5.58 0.81 3.49
CA SER A 38 -5.48 0.71 2.03
C SER A 38 -6.11 -0.56 1.45
N GLY A 39 -6.33 -1.60 2.30
CA GLY A 39 -6.82 -2.89 1.86
C GLY A 39 -7.36 -3.74 3.01
N VAL A 40 -8.35 -3.21 3.76
CA VAL A 40 -8.94 -3.89 4.93
C VAL A 40 -9.44 -5.29 4.58
N ALA A 41 -10.16 -5.44 3.45
CA ALA A 41 -10.71 -6.72 3.02
C ALA A 41 -9.59 -7.70 2.60
N GLU A 42 -8.58 -7.20 1.88
CA GLU A 42 -7.44 -8.00 1.42
C GLU A 42 -6.59 -8.49 2.59
N PHE A 43 -6.26 -7.61 3.55
CA PHE A 43 -5.51 -7.98 4.74
C PHE A 43 -6.32 -8.89 5.66
N GLY A 44 -7.61 -8.62 5.84
CA GLY A 44 -8.52 -9.48 6.60
C GLY A 44 -8.58 -10.90 6.03
N PHE A 45 -8.73 -11.04 4.71
CA PHE A 45 -8.70 -12.33 4.02
C PHE A 45 -7.34 -13.01 4.15
N PHE A 46 -6.25 -12.29 3.87
CA PHE A 46 -4.90 -12.84 3.86
C PHE A 46 -4.48 -13.32 5.26
N LEU A 47 -4.59 -12.46 6.26
CA LEU A 47 -4.12 -12.77 7.61
C LEU A 47 -5.12 -13.61 8.39
N GLY A 48 -6.44 -13.41 8.19
CA GLY A 48 -7.49 -14.14 8.90
C GLY A 48 -7.49 -13.83 10.39
N GLU A 49 -7.23 -12.59 10.76
CA GLU A 49 -7.09 -12.11 12.12
C GLU A 49 -7.93 -10.83 12.31
N SER A 50 -8.10 -10.38 13.56
CA SER A 50 -8.76 -9.11 13.84
C SER A 50 -7.94 -7.93 13.30
N ASP A 51 -8.60 -6.80 13.01
CA ASP A 51 -7.97 -5.58 12.51
C ASP A 51 -6.81 -5.13 13.38
N THR A 52 -6.98 -5.16 14.70
CA THR A 52 -5.93 -4.81 15.67
C THR A 52 -4.69 -5.71 15.52
N ARG A 53 -4.88 -7.02 15.30
CA ARG A 53 -3.77 -7.95 15.10
C ARG A 53 -3.13 -7.78 13.73
N CYS A 54 -3.91 -7.47 12.70
CA CYS A 54 -3.41 -7.13 11.36
C CYS A 54 -2.52 -5.89 11.43
N ILE A 55 -2.98 -4.82 12.07
CA ILE A 55 -2.22 -3.58 12.24
C ILE A 55 -0.93 -3.83 13.05
N ALA A 56 -1.00 -4.59 14.13
CA ALA A 56 0.18 -4.92 14.94
C ALA A 56 1.22 -5.73 14.14
N PHE A 57 0.78 -6.68 13.32
CA PHE A 57 1.66 -7.40 12.38
C PHE A 57 2.30 -6.45 11.37
N LEU A 58 1.49 -5.60 10.73
CA LEU A 58 1.97 -4.63 9.74
C LEU A 58 2.97 -3.65 10.36
N GLN A 59 2.75 -3.21 11.60
CA GLN A 59 3.68 -2.34 12.33
C GLN A 59 5.03 -3.02 12.56
N GLN A 60 5.04 -4.31 12.94
CA GLN A 60 6.28 -5.07 13.10
C GLN A 60 6.97 -5.29 11.74
N ALA A 61 6.21 -5.69 10.71
CA ALA A 61 6.73 -5.96 9.38
C ALA A 61 7.28 -4.68 8.70
N PHE A 62 6.64 -3.54 8.94
CA PHE A 62 7.08 -2.24 8.43
C PHE A 62 8.47 -1.85 8.96
N ARG A 63 8.78 -2.12 10.23
CA ARG A 63 10.11 -1.87 10.82
C ARG A 63 11.22 -2.71 10.21
N SER A 64 10.88 -3.79 9.51
CA SER A 64 11.87 -4.65 8.85
C SER A 64 12.58 -3.91 7.71
N ARG A 65 13.86 -4.24 7.49
CA ARG A 65 14.61 -3.76 6.33
C ARG A 65 14.29 -4.52 5.04
N HIS A 66 13.56 -5.64 5.14
CA HIS A 66 13.28 -6.57 4.05
C HIS A 66 11.81 -6.96 4.00
N GLY A 67 11.37 -7.43 2.85
CA GLY A 67 10.00 -7.85 2.59
C GLY A 67 9.12 -6.73 2.03
N ARG A 68 7.96 -7.13 1.51
CA ARG A 68 7.04 -6.20 0.82
C ARG A 68 6.40 -5.15 1.74
N PHE A 69 6.36 -5.39 3.05
CA PHE A 69 5.83 -4.44 4.03
C PHE A 69 6.90 -3.52 4.65
N SER A 70 8.16 -3.68 4.27
CA SER A 70 9.29 -2.90 4.77
C SER A 70 9.12 -1.40 4.53
N TRP A 71 9.55 -0.57 5.50
CA TRP A 71 9.63 0.88 5.32
C TRP A 71 10.40 1.29 4.05
N ARG A 72 11.39 0.50 3.62
CA ARG A 72 12.18 0.77 2.42
C ARG A 72 11.37 0.73 1.12
N ARG A 73 10.18 0.14 1.15
CA ARG A 73 9.26 0.09 0.01
C ARG A 73 8.28 1.25 0.00
N HIS A 74 8.24 2.04 1.08
CA HIS A 74 7.22 3.06 1.26
C HIS A 74 7.75 4.49 1.11
N ARG A 75 6.90 5.36 0.62
CA ARG A 75 7.04 6.82 0.64
C ARG A 75 5.88 7.41 1.42
N VAL A 76 6.13 8.53 2.07
CA VAL A 76 5.16 9.21 2.93
C VAL A 76 5.08 10.70 2.62
N ALA A 77 3.89 11.25 2.78
CA ALA A 77 3.65 12.68 2.92
C ALA A 77 3.57 13.01 4.41
N VAL A 78 4.30 14.01 4.85
CA VAL A 78 4.42 14.37 6.27
C VAL A 78 4.12 15.86 6.44
N GLY A 79 3.24 16.18 7.39
CA GLY A 79 2.95 17.56 7.79
C GLY A 79 4.10 18.19 8.59
N ASP A 80 4.00 19.48 8.85
CA ASP A 80 5.01 20.22 9.62
C ASP A 80 5.11 19.75 11.08
N ASP A 81 4.01 19.23 11.62
CA ASP A 81 3.95 18.61 12.95
C ASP A 81 4.59 17.20 13.01
N GLY A 82 5.08 16.71 11.87
CA GLY A 82 5.64 15.37 11.73
C GLY A 82 4.61 14.26 11.54
N ALA A 83 3.31 14.56 11.47
CA ALA A 83 2.27 13.56 11.24
C ALA A 83 2.35 12.99 9.82
N VAL A 84 2.18 11.68 9.68
CA VAL A 84 2.07 11.02 8.38
C VAL A 84 0.66 11.22 7.83
N LEU A 85 0.56 11.93 6.71
CA LEU A 85 -0.70 12.31 6.06
C LEU A 85 -1.13 11.32 4.98
N ALA A 86 -0.16 10.73 4.28
CA ALA A 86 -0.41 9.71 3.26
C ALA A 86 0.79 8.77 3.13
N VAL A 87 0.52 7.58 2.64
CA VAL A 87 1.52 6.53 2.40
C VAL A 87 1.25 5.86 1.05
N MET A 88 2.30 5.45 0.38
CA MET A 88 2.26 4.50 -0.74
C MET A 88 3.49 3.60 -0.74
N ALA A 89 3.34 2.38 -1.22
CA ALA A 89 4.44 1.43 -1.44
C ALA A 89 4.79 1.37 -2.93
N ILE A 90 6.08 1.16 -3.22
CA ILE A 90 6.63 0.97 -4.57
C ILE A 90 7.34 -0.38 -4.59
N HIS A 91 6.77 -1.34 -5.31
CA HIS A 91 7.31 -2.68 -5.46
C HIS A 91 7.93 -2.85 -6.84
N ASP A 92 9.24 -2.89 -6.89
CA ASP A 92 9.99 -3.16 -8.10
C ASP A 92 10.02 -4.65 -8.39
N GLY A 93 9.40 -5.09 -9.49
CA GLY A 93 9.35 -6.51 -9.87
C GLY A 93 10.71 -7.16 -10.14
N GLN A 94 11.77 -6.38 -10.30
CA GLN A 94 13.15 -6.90 -10.37
C GLN A 94 13.74 -7.21 -8.99
N ARG A 95 13.23 -6.56 -7.94
CA ARG A 95 13.77 -6.58 -6.57
C ARG A 95 12.91 -7.33 -5.57
N THR A 96 11.78 -7.90 -6.00
CA THR A 96 10.81 -8.57 -5.12
C THR A 96 11.06 -10.07 -4.96
N THR A 97 12.02 -10.66 -5.67
CA THR A 97 12.25 -12.13 -5.73
C THR A 97 12.46 -12.78 -4.34
N PHE A 98 13.00 -12.04 -3.38
CA PHE A 98 13.23 -12.53 -2.02
C PHE A 98 12.24 -11.98 -0.98
N ASP A 99 11.32 -11.10 -1.38
CA ASP A 99 10.38 -10.50 -0.44
C ASP A 99 9.45 -11.54 0.19
N ASP A 100 9.11 -12.60 -0.54
CA ASP A 100 8.19 -13.64 -0.08
C ASP A 100 8.78 -14.46 1.07
N VAL A 101 10.09 -14.78 1.02
CA VAL A 101 10.78 -15.49 2.12
C VAL A 101 10.75 -14.64 3.40
N HIS A 102 10.95 -13.32 3.28
CA HIS A 102 10.89 -12.42 4.43
C HIS A 102 9.46 -12.28 4.97
N VAL A 103 8.44 -12.32 4.10
CA VAL A 103 7.03 -12.34 4.53
C VAL A 103 6.72 -13.62 5.30
N VAL A 104 7.14 -14.79 4.79
CA VAL A 104 6.96 -16.08 5.48
C VAL A 104 7.60 -16.04 6.87
N TRP A 105 8.84 -15.57 6.96
CA TRP A 105 9.54 -15.46 8.23
C TRP A 105 8.84 -14.49 9.21
N ALA A 106 8.38 -13.32 8.72
CA ALA A 106 7.67 -12.34 9.53
C ALA A 106 6.34 -12.90 10.07
N LEU A 107 5.58 -13.63 9.23
CA LEU A 107 4.35 -14.30 9.62
C LEU A 107 4.62 -15.37 10.68
N ALA A 108 5.60 -16.24 10.45
CA ALA A 108 5.94 -17.32 11.38
C ALA A 108 6.39 -16.78 12.74
N ARG A 109 7.16 -15.69 12.74
CA ARG A 109 7.62 -15.04 13.97
C ARG A 109 6.50 -14.37 14.77
N PHE A 110 5.51 -13.78 14.08
CA PHE A 110 4.42 -13.04 14.71
C PHE A 110 3.22 -13.92 15.10
N PHE A 111 2.79 -14.80 14.19
CA PHE A 111 1.59 -15.64 14.36
C PHE A 111 1.89 -17.09 14.74
N GLY A 112 3.15 -17.52 14.62
CA GLY A 112 3.56 -18.93 14.78
C GLY A 112 3.38 -19.73 13.48
N VAL A 113 4.15 -20.82 13.36
CA VAL A 113 4.24 -21.64 12.13
C VAL A 113 2.87 -22.19 11.70
N ARG A 114 2.07 -22.70 12.66
CA ARG A 114 0.76 -23.31 12.36
C ARG A 114 -0.20 -22.35 11.65
N ARG A 115 -0.28 -21.09 12.11
CA ARG A 115 -1.16 -20.06 11.49
C ARG A 115 -0.60 -19.59 10.16
N THR A 116 0.72 -19.51 10.04
CA THR A 116 1.41 -19.10 8.82
C THR A 116 1.06 -19.99 7.63
N VAL A 117 0.93 -21.31 7.82
CA VAL A 117 0.52 -22.21 6.72
C VAL A 117 -0.84 -21.81 6.15
N GLY A 118 -1.83 -21.54 7.00
CA GLY A 118 -3.15 -21.08 6.55
C GLY A 118 -3.10 -19.70 5.85
N GLN A 119 -2.25 -18.79 6.35
CA GLN A 119 -2.04 -17.48 5.76
C GLN A 119 -1.39 -17.57 4.37
N LEU A 120 -0.40 -18.45 4.20
CA LEU A 120 0.23 -18.68 2.90
C LEU A 120 -0.75 -19.26 1.87
N LEU A 121 -1.60 -20.22 2.29
CA LEU A 121 -2.63 -20.77 1.41
C LEU A 121 -3.63 -19.69 0.96
N ARG A 122 -4.05 -18.79 1.86
CA ARG A 122 -4.90 -17.64 1.50
C ARG A 122 -4.15 -16.65 0.62
N GLY A 123 -2.85 -16.42 0.88
CA GLY A 123 -1.99 -15.59 0.04
C GLY A 123 -1.94 -16.09 -1.40
N LEU A 124 -1.74 -17.39 -1.63
CA LEU A 124 -1.76 -17.98 -2.95
C LEU A 124 -3.12 -17.80 -3.67
N VAL A 125 -4.23 -17.91 -2.93
CA VAL A 125 -5.55 -17.61 -3.48
C VAL A 125 -5.67 -16.12 -3.85
N LEU A 126 -5.19 -15.22 -2.99
CA LEU A 126 -5.23 -13.77 -3.23
C LEU A 126 -4.37 -13.36 -4.43
N GLU A 127 -3.23 -14.02 -4.67
CA GLU A 127 -2.36 -13.76 -5.83
C GLU A 127 -3.01 -14.08 -7.17
N THR A 128 -4.08 -14.88 -7.20
CA THR A 128 -4.85 -15.08 -8.44
C THR A 128 -5.56 -13.79 -8.88
N GLU A 129 -5.81 -12.88 -7.94
CA GLU A 129 -6.46 -11.58 -8.18
C GLU A 129 -5.47 -10.42 -8.14
N LEU A 130 -4.61 -10.38 -7.14
CA LEU A 130 -3.61 -9.33 -6.88
C LEU A 130 -2.19 -9.88 -7.11
N PRO A 131 -1.80 -10.13 -8.38
CA PRO A 131 -0.53 -10.76 -8.67
C PRO A 131 0.65 -9.85 -8.39
N ALA A 132 1.75 -10.44 -7.94
CA ALA A 132 3.03 -9.75 -7.83
C ALA A 132 3.44 -9.08 -9.16
N PRO A 133 4.19 -7.97 -9.12
CA PRO A 133 4.64 -7.29 -10.32
C PRO A 133 5.60 -8.17 -11.12
N LYS A 134 5.48 -8.15 -12.45
CA LYS A 134 6.46 -8.77 -13.36
C LYS A 134 7.78 -7.99 -13.29
N ARG A 135 8.88 -8.60 -13.77
CA ARG A 135 10.19 -7.93 -13.83
C ARG A 135 10.18 -6.61 -14.61
N SER A 136 9.30 -6.47 -15.60
CA SER A 136 9.11 -5.24 -16.38
C SER A 136 8.20 -4.22 -15.69
N GLN A 137 7.62 -4.56 -14.54
CA GLN A 137 6.61 -3.75 -13.86
C GLN A 137 7.12 -3.18 -12.54
N ILE A 138 6.54 -2.05 -12.17
CA ILE A 138 6.56 -1.47 -10.83
C ILE A 138 5.11 -1.43 -10.35
N LEU A 139 4.83 -2.03 -9.19
CA LEU A 139 3.51 -2.02 -8.58
C LEU A 139 3.46 -0.94 -7.50
N VAL A 140 2.55 0.00 -7.66
CA VAL A 140 2.17 0.95 -6.62
C VAL A 140 1.07 0.31 -5.78
N ALA A 141 1.32 0.17 -4.48
CA ALA A 141 0.42 -0.51 -3.53
C ALA A 141 0.33 0.27 -2.22
N HIS A 142 -0.48 -0.23 -1.28
CA HIS A 142 -0.65 0.37 0.06
C HIS A 142 -0.95 1.88 0.01
N CYS A 143 -1.76 2.29 -0.97
CA CYS A 143 -2.11 3.68 -1.19
C CYS A 143 -3.18 4.12 -0.19
N ALA A 144 -2.81 4.94 0.78
CA ALA A 144 -3.75 5.45 1.77
C ALA A 144 -3.45 6.90 2.15
N THR A 145 -4.51 7.58 2.55
CA THR A 145 -4.46 8.95 3.08
C THR A 145 -5.20 8.97 4.40
N ASP A 146 -4.66 9.67 5.39
CA ASP A 146 -5.35 9.93 6.65
C ASP A 146 -6.75 10.47 6.38
N GLU A 147 -7.73 10.04 7.16
CA GLU A 147 -9.14 10.38 6.91
C GLU A 147 -9.40 11.88 6.86
N ARG A 148 -8.72 12.65 7.72
CA ARG A 148 -8.83 14.10 7.81
C ARG A 148 -8.24 14.83 6.61
N GLN A 149 -7.35 14.14 5.87
CA GLN A 149 -6.66 14.67 4.68
C GLN A 149 -7.25 14.15 3.36
N ARG A 150 -8.33 13.35 3.43
CA ARG A 150 -9.00 12.86 2.21
C ARG A 150 -9.62 14.02 1.44
N GLY A 151 -9.37 14.07 0.14
CA GLY A 151 -9.90 15.11 -0.75
C GLY A 151 -9.02 16.37 -0.85
N THR A 152 -7.97 16.53 -0.04
CA THR A 152 -7.05 17.68 -0.07
C THR A 152 -6.01 17.62 -1.20
N GLY A 153 -5.89 16.46 -1.89
CA GLY A 153 -4.91 16.28 -2.96
C GLY A 153 -3.53 15.78 -2.49
N VAL A 154 -3.34 15.55 -1.17
CA VAL A 154 -2.04 15.16 -0.61
C VAL A 154 -1.50 13.86 -1.23
N PHE A 155 -2.34 12.85 -1.50
CA PHE A 155 -1.91 11.64 -2.17
C PHE A 155 -1.47 11.90 -3.61
N SER A 156 -2.21 12.75 -4.34
CA SER A 156 -1.84 13.14 -5.71
C SER A 156 -0.51 13.88 -5.76
N ALA A 157 -0.22 14.68 -4.73
CA ALA A 157 1.06 15.35 -4.59
C ALA A 157 2.20 14.36 -4.27
N LEU A 158 1.97 13.40 -3.37
CA LEU A 158 2.93 12.32 -3.06
C LEU A 158 3.26 11.48 -4.31
N PHE A 159 2.25 11.15 -5.12
CA PHE A 159 2.44 10.40 -6.36
C PHE A 159 3.26 11.21 -7.38
N ARG A 160 2.96 12.51 -7.54
CA ARG A 160 3.72 13.40 -8.43
C ARG A 160 5.17 13.57 -7.98
N ASP A 161 5.41 13.78 -6.68
CA ASP A 161 6.76 13.82 -6.12
C ASP A 161 7.56 12.55 -6.42
N ALA A 162 6.91 11.37 -6.35
CA ALA A 162 7.58 10.12 -6.69
C ALA A 162 7.98 10.02 -8.17
N LEU A 163 7.20 10.61 -9.08
CA LEU A 163 7.56 10.71 -10.50
C LEU A 163 8.70 11.74 -10.72
N GLU A 164 8.63 12.87 -10.05
CA GLU A 164 9.60 13.99 -10.19
C GLU A 164 10.97 13.61 -9.61
N THR A 165 10.99 12.87 -8.50
CA THR A 165 12.23 12.38 -7.87
C THR A 165 12.79 11.10 -8.50
N GLY A 166 12.12 10.54 -9.52
CA GLY A 166 12.55 9.31 -10.18
C GLY A 166 12.32 8.03 -9.33
N ALA A 167 11.60 8.13 -8.21
CA ALA A 167 11.20 6.96 -7.43
C ALA A 167 10.20 6.08 -8.21
N LEU A 168 9.41 6.70 -9.09
CA LEU A 168 8.59 6.06 -10.11
C LEU A 168 9.06 6.50 -11.50
N PRO A 169 9.25 5.60 -12.47
CA PRO A 169 9.58 5.98 -13.84
C PRO A 169 8.35 6.62 -14.49
N GLY A 170 8.48 7.88 -14.90
CA GLY A 170 7.47 8.61 -15.67
C GLY A 170 7.71 8.58 -17.17
N ASP A 171 8.86 8.03 -17.60
CA ASP A 171 9.35 8.01 -18.99
C ASP A 171 8.89 6.80 -19.81
N GLY A 172 8.12 5.90 -19.21
CA GLY A 172 7.68 4.67 -19.87
C GLY A 172 8.72 3.56 -19.95
N SER A 173 9.93 3.75 -19.38
CA SER A 173 10.98 2.73 -19.34
C SER A 173 10.55 1.44 -18.67
N ARG A 174 9.59 1.54 -17.75
CA ARG A 174 8.95 0.42 -17.07
C ARG A 174 7.46 0.67 -16.88
N GLU A 175 6.68 -0.39 -16.89
CA GLU A 175 5.23 -0.30 -16.72
C GLU A 175 4.89 -0.09 -15.24
N VAL A 176 4.32 1.07 -14.88
CA VAL A 176 3.81 1.34 -13.53
C VAL A 176 2.36 0.88 -13.47
N VAL A 177 2.06 -0.03 -12.54
CA VAL A 177 0.73 -0.62 -12.36
C VAL A 177 0.25 -0.48 -10.92
N LEU A 178 -1.06 -0.56 -10.74
CA LEU A 178 -1.71 -0.72 -9.44
C LEU A 178 -2.94 -1.61 -9.58
N ASP A 179 -3.41 -2.15 -8.46
CA ASP A 179 -4.67 -2.87 -8.37
C ASP A 179 -5.64 -2.09 -7.48
N VAL A 180 -6.90 -2.01 -7.88
CA VAL A 180 -7.97 -1.35 -7.12
C VAL A 180 -9.19 -2.25 -7.07
N LEU A 181 -9.80 -2.41 -5.90
CA LEU A 181 -11.04 -3.18 -5.77
C LEU A 181 -12.13 -2.57 -6.66
N THR A 182 -12.87 -3.42 -7.36
CA THR A 182 -13.94 -3.00 -8.29
C THR A 182 -14.97 -2.10 -7.61
N GLN A 183 -15.27 -2.37 -6.34
CA GLN A 183 -16.21 -1.58 -5.53
C GLN A 183 -15.62 -0.26 -5.01
N ASN A 184 -14.30 -0.05 -5.06
CA ASN A 184 -13.67 1.19 -4.62
C ASN A 184 -13.68 2.25 -5.74
N VAL A 185 -14.88 2.70 -6.12
CA VAL A 185 -15.11 3.68 -7.19
C VAL A 185 -14.35 4.99 -6.94
N ARG A 186 -14.25 5.41 -5.66
CA ARG A 186 -13.54 6.65 -5.29
C ARG A 186 -12.03 6.56 -5.58
N ALA A 187 -11.39 5.47 -5.20
CA ALA A 187 -9.97 5.26 -5.49
C ALA A 187 -9.73 5.12 -7.00
N ARG A 188 -10.60 4.37 -7.70
CA ARG A 188 -10.54 4.24 -9.16
C ARG A 188 -10.58 5.61 -9.84
N ALA A 189 -11.56 6.47 -9.50
CA ALA A 189 -11.66 7.81 -10.07
C ALA A 189 -10.43 8.69 -9.75
N LEU A 190 -9.80 8.52 -8.58
CA LEU A 190 -8.53 9.18 -8.27
C LEU A 190 -7.41 8.71 -9.20
N TYR A 191 -7.26 7.40 -9.40
CA TYR A 191 -6.21 6.85 -10.26
C TYR A 191 -6.41 7.21 -11.74
N GLU A 192 -7.66 7.26 -12.22
CA GLU A 192 -7.98 7.76 -13.56
C GLU A 192 -7.52 9.22 -13.75
N ARG A 193 -7.78 10.09 -12.76
CA ARG A 193 -7.28 11.49 -12.77
C ARG A 193 -5.76 11.60 -12.69
N LEU A 194 -5.07 10.61 -12.12
CA LEU A 194 -3.61 10.54 -12.10
C LEU A 194 -3.01 10.00 -13.39
N GLY A 195 -3.85 9.60 -14.37
CA GLY A 195 -3.40 9.09 -15.66
C GLY A 195 -3.30 7.57 -15.74
N PHE A 196 -3.92 6.84 -14.80
CA PHE A 196 -4.03 5.39 -14.92
C PHE A 196 -5.22 4.99 -15.79
N VAL A 197 -5.01 3.97 -16.61
CA VAL A 197 -6.05 3.34 -17.44
C VAL A 197 -6.26 1.89 -17.04
N ALA A 198 -7.51 1.44 -17.02
CA ALA A 198 -7.84 0.07 -16.69
C ALA A 198 -7.32 -0.90 -17.76
N LEU A 199 -6.72 -1.99 -17.33
CA LEU A 199 -6.29 -3.07 -18.21
C LEU A 199 -7.40 -4.13 -18.34
N PRO A 200 -7.53 -4.77 -19.52
CA PRO A 200 -8.46 -5.87 -19.69
C PRO A 200 -8.07 -7.03 -18.76
N ARG A 201 -9.07 -7.66 -18.16
CA ARG A 201 -8.84 -8.80 -17.28
C ARG A 201 -8.33 -9.99 -18.09
N ARG A 202 -7.15 -10.48 -17.76
CA ARG A 202 -6.50 -11.62 -18.45
C ARG A 202 -6.40 -12.88 -17.58
N ARG A 203 -6.88 -12.87 -16.33
CA ARG A 203 -6.72 -13.98 -15.38
C ARG A 203 -8.06 -14.53 -14.94
N VAL A 204 -8.10 -15.83 -14.74
CA VAL A 204 -9.22 -16.52 -14.12
C VAL A 204 -9.05 -16.38 -12.62
N ARG A 205 -10.05 -15.78 -11.98
CA ARG A 205 -10.14 -15.61 -10.54
C ARG A 205 -10.41 -16.96 -9.86
N SER A 206 -9.77 -17.20 -8.72
CA SER A 206 -10.08 -18.38 -7.91
C SER A 206 -11.52 -18.32 -7.37
N ARG A 207 -12.25 -19.42 -7.46
CA ARG A 207 -13.60 -19.56 -6.85
C ARG A 207 -13.58 -19.49 -5.32
N ARG A 208 -12.39 -19.61 -4.69
CA ARG A 208 -12.21 -19.49 -3.24
C ARG A 208 -12.05 -18.04 -2.77
N LEU A 209 -11.94 -17.11 -3.69
CA LEU A 209 -11.79 -15.69 -3.37
C LEU A 209 -13.16 -15.04 -3.23
N PRO A 210 -13.46 -14.37 -2.11
CA PRO A 210 -14.71 -13.62 -1.90
C PRO A 210 -14.95 -12.57 -2.98
N ASP A 211 -16.21 -12.31 -3.34
CA ASP A 211 -16.56 -11.41 -4.46
C ASP A 211 -16.18 -9.97 -4.21
N GLU A 212 -16.17 -9.53 -2.95
CA GLU A 212 -15.72 -8.20 -2.53
C GLU A 212 -14.24 -7.93 -2.83
N LEU A 213 -13.44 -8.98 -3.03
CA LEU A 213 -12.01 -8.85 -3.40
C LEU A 213 -11.78 -8.78 -4.92
N ALA A 214 -12.85 -8.67 -5.72
CA ALA A 214 -12.69 -8.44 -7.16
C ALA A 214 -11.96 -7.13 -7.43
N SER A 215 -10.92 -7.17 -8.26
CA SER A 215 -10.06 -6.03 -8.53
C SER A 215 -9.93 -5.70 -10.02
N ILE A 216 -9.48 -4.50 -10.30
CA ILE A 216 -9.10 -4.03 -11.62
C ILE A 216 -7.63 -3.63 -11.56
N ARG A 217 -6.80 -4.23 -12.42
CA ARG A 217 -5.44 -3.75 -12.63
C ARG A 217 -5.46 -2.54 -13.54
N MET A 218 -4.80 -1.48 -13.12
CA MET A 218 -4.65 -0.27 -13.90
C MET A 218 -3.17 -0.02 -14.21
N ARG A 219 -2.90 0.60 -15.35
CA ARG A 219 -1.57 0.98 -15.81
C ARG A 219 -1.48 2.49 -15.95
N PHE A 220 -0.38 3.07 -15.49
CA PHE A 220 -0.07 4.46 -15.72
C PHE A 220 0.26 4.69 -17.21
N GLY A 221 -0.50 5.55 -17.85
CA GLY A 221 -0.32 5.89 -19.28
C GLY A 221 0.75 6.92 -19.56
N GLY A 222 1.39 7.47 -18.51
CA GLY A 222 2.23 8.65 -18.62
C GLY A 222 1.38 9.94 -18.54
N ARG A 223 2.02 11.08 -18.35
CA ARG A 223 1.37 12.36 -18.65
C ARG A 223 1.22 12.42 -20.16
N ASP A 224 0.00 12.58 -20.66
CA ASP A 224 -0.20 12.95 -22.04
C ASP A 224 0.74 14.13 -22.32
N ARG A 225 1.70 13.91 -23.22
CA ARG A 225 2.43 15.04 -23.82
C ARG A 225 1.39 15.78 -24.65
N PRO A 226 1.21 17.09 -24.43
CA PRO A 226 0.37 17.92 -25.27
C PRO A 226 0.81 17.83 -26.73
#